data_abc5213686b1a2e44da89860abac6e2d
#
_entry.id   abc5213686b1a2e44da89860abac6e2d
#
_cell.length_a   1.000
_cell.length_b   1.000
_cell.length_c   1.000
_cell.angle_alpha   90.00
_cell.angle_beta   90.00
_cell.angle_gamma   90.00
#
_symmetry.space_group_name_H-M   'P 1'
#
loop_
_entity.id
_entity.type
_entity.pdbx_description
1 polymer ?
#
loop_
_entity_poly.entity_id
_entity_poly.type
_entity_poly.pdbx_seq_one_letter_code
_entity_poly.pdbx_strand_id
1 'polypeptide(L)'
;EIWSFVGAKQKNVTASNTARGAVGDVWTFVAIEAQTKLVLSWLVGLRDAGCATEFLQDVAGRLAGRIQLTTDGHKMYLSAVEDAFGGDIDYSMLVKIYGAGDTEKRYSPAVCKGCLEVPVMGDPDPKHVSTSYVERQNLTMRMNIRRFTRLTNAFSKKIENHGHSVSLFYMHYNFVRVHQTLRVTPAMEAGLTTRVWSIQDIVGLADERSNAQAA
;
A
#
# COMPACT_ATOMS: atom_id res chain seq x y z
N GLU A 1 -1.36 4.32 -3.73
CA GLU A 1 -2.08 3.05 -3.94
C GLU A 1 -1.60 2.33 -5.20
N ILE A 2 -1.93 1.04 -5.31
CA ILE A 2 -1.67 0.23 -6.50
C ILE A 2 -2.96 -0.42 -7.00
N TRP A 3 -3.26 -0.23 -8.28
CA TRP A 3 -4.43 -0.81 -8.94
C TRP A 3 -4.24 -2.28 -9.30
N SER A 4 -5.30 -3.05 -9.11
CA SER A 4 -5.48 -4.41 -9.62
C SER A 4 -6.97 -4.65 -9.94
N PHE A 5 -7.35 -5.89 -10.21
CA PHE A 5 -8.76 -6.27 -10.36
C PHE A 5 -9.00 -7.70 -9.87
N VAL A 6 -10.24 -7.98 -9.50
CA VAL A 6 -10.69 -9.29 -9.06
C VAL A 6 -11.78 -9.78 -10.00
N GLY A 7 -11.68 -11.02 -10.45
CA GLY A 7 -12.66 -11.65 -11.35
C GLY A 7 -12.64 -11.06 -12.77
N ALA A 8 -12.95 -9.80 -12.92
CA ALA A 8 -12.94 -9.08 -14.19
C ALA A 8 -12.53 -7.62 -13.97
N LYS A 9 -11.95 -6.96 -14.99
CA LYS A 9 -11.75 -5.50 -14.97
C LYS A 9 -13.11 -4.81 -14.93
N GLN A 10 -13.23 -3.66 -14.28
CA GLN A 10 -14.49 -2.94 -14.11
C GLN A 10 -15.27 -2.77 -15.42
N LYS A 11 -14.61 -2.42 -16.51
CA LYS A 11 -15.24 -2.26 -17.84
C LYS A 11 -15.86 -3.56 -18.41
N ASN A 12 -15.49 -4.72 -17.88
CA ASN A 12 -15.95 -6.04 -18.31
C ASN A 12 -16.85 -6.72 -17.26
N VAL A 13 -17.23 -6.00 -16.21
CA VAL A 13 -18.13 -6.53 -15.18
C VAL A 13 -19.54 -6.64 -15.75
N THR A 14 -20.18 -7.80 -15.59
CA THR A 14 -21.55 -8.11 -16.00
C THR A 14 -22.35 -8.55 -14.77
N ALA A 15 -23.68 -8.54 -14.87
CA ALA A 15 -24.56 -9.04 -13.80
C ALA A 15 -24.22 -10.50 -13.40
N SER A 16 -23.84 -11.34 -14.35
CA SER A 16 -23.40 -12.72 -14.07
C SER A 16 -22.09 -12.78 -13.29
N ASN A 17 -21.17 -11.84 -13.49
CA ASN A 17 -19.92 -11.78 -12.72
C ASN A 17 -20.18 -11.29 -11.30
N THR A 18 -21.04 -10.28 -11.12
CA THR A 18 -21.41 -9.72 -9.83
C THR A 18 -22.08 -10.75 -8.92
N ALA A 19 -22.90 -11.63 -9.49
CA ALA A 19 -23.55 -12.73 -8.75
C ALA A 19 -22.55 -13.72 -8.14
N ARG A 20 -21.28 -13.72 -8.57
CA ARG A 20 -20.21 -14.60 -8.04
C ARG A 20 -19.40 -13.96 -6.89
N GLY A 21 -19.79 -12.78 -6.41
CA GLY A 21 -19.11 -12.02 -5.36
C GLY A 21 -18.51 -10.70 -5.85
N ALA A 22 -17.72 -10.06 -4.99
CA ALA A 22 -17.07 -8.80 -5.31
C ALA A 22 -16.11 -8.97 -6.49
N VAL A 23 -16.40 -8.28 -7.59
CA VAL A 23 -15.61 -8.28 -8.83
C VAL A 23 -15.44 -6.86 -9.33
N GLY A 24 -14.36 -6.62 -10.06
CA GLY A 24 -14.06 -5.30 -10.61
C GLY A 24 -12.69 -4.81 -10.20
N ASP A 25 -12.49 -3.53 -10.38
CA ASP A 25 -11.23 -2.86 -10.01
C ASP A 25 -11.12 -2.75 -8.48
N VAL A 26 -9.94 -3.08 -7.97
CA VAL A 26 -9.58 -2.97 -6.56
C VAL A 26 -8.25 -2.25 -6.43
N TRP A 27 -8.06 -1.60 -5.29
CA TRP A 27 -6.86 -0.84 -4.99
C TRP A 27 -6.23 -1.35 -3.70
N THR A 28 -4.91 -1.40 -3.67
CA THR A 28 -4.18 -1.70 -2.44
C THR A 28 -3.52 -0.41 -1.97
N PHE A 29 -3.97 0.09 -0.82
CA PHE A 29 -3.34 1.17 -0.08
C PHE A 29 -2.12 0.62 0.65
N VAL A 30 -1.08 1.41 0.79
CA VAL A 30 0.17 1.00 1.46
C VAL A 30 0.78 2.19 2.17
N ALA A 31 1.15 2.00 3.44
CA ALA A 31 1.97 2.91 4.20
C ALA A 31 3.34 2.26 4.48
N ILE A 32 4.40 3.00 4.20
CA ILE A 32 5.77 2.55 4.40
C ILE A 32 6.56 3.61 5.17
N GLU A 33 7.30 3.19 6.16
CA GLU A 33 8.24 4.05 6.87
C GLU A 33 9.52 4.24 6.04
N ALA A 34 9.97 5.50 5.92
CA ALA A 34 10.99 5.87 4.94
C ALA A 34 12.40 5.40 5.32
N GLN A 35 12.74 5.27 6.60
CA GLN A 35 14.08 4.88 7.06
C GLN A 35 14.21 3.36 7.13
N THR A 36 13.34 2.70 7.89
CA THR A 36 13.37 1.26 8.11
C THR A 36 12.81 0.46 6.94
N LYS A 37 12.11 1.11 5.99
CA LYS A 37 11.38 0.46 4.88
C LYS A 37 10.28 -0.49 5.35
N LEU A 38 9.89 -0.42 6.62
CA LEU A 38 8.80 -1.22 7.17
C LEU A 38 7.47 -0.81 6.54
N VAL A 39 6.76 -1.77 5.99
CA VAL A 39 5.37 -1.57 5.59
C VAL A 39 4.51 -1.66 6.84
N LEU A 40 3.98 -0.50 7.27
CA LEU A 40 3.22 -0.35 8.52
C LEU A 40 1.81 -0.91 8.40
N SER A 41 1.16 -0.61 7.28
CA SER A 41 -0.23 -0.97 7.04
C SER A 41 -0.50 -1.15 5.54
N TRP A 42 -1.50 -1.97 5.24
CA TRP A 42 -2.06 -2.10 3.89
C TRP A 42 -3.56 -2.40 3.97
N LEU A 43 -4.31 -1.91 2.99
CA LEU A 43 -5.73 -2.17 2.85
C LEU A 43 -6.06 -2.46 1.39
N VAL A 44 -6.85 -3.50 1.14
CA VAL A 44 -7.38 -3.84 -0.19
C VAL A 44 -8.84 -3.43 -0.23
N GLY A 45 -9.19 -2.48 -1.08
CA GLY A 45 -10.55 -1.97 -1.15
C GLY A 45 -10.84 -1.15 -2.41
N LEU A 46 -11.89 -0.37 -2.35
CA LEU A 46 -12.24 0.60 -3.38
C LEU A 46 -11.36 1.86 -3.24
N ARG A 47 -11.28 2.64 -4.30
CA ARG A 47 -10.57 3.93 -4.25
C ARG A 47 -11.54 5.04 -3.88
N ASP A 48 -11.99 5.00 -2.65
CA ASP A 48 -12.94 5.95 -2.08
C ASP A 48 -12.50 6.49 -0.72
N ALA A 49 -13.24 7.46 -0.20
CA ALA A 49 -12.93 8.10 1.07
C ALA A 49 -13.06 7.14 2.26
N GLY A 50 -14.02 6.21 2.23
CA GLY A 50 -14.21 5.23 3.30
C GLY A 50 -12.99 4.34 3.49
N CYS A 51 -12.49 3.74 2.41
CA CYS A 51 -11.26 2.93 2.44
C CYS A 51 -10.03 3.77 2.82
N ALA A 52 -9.95 5.03 2.39
CA ALA A 52 -8.84 5.91 2.78
C ALA A 52 -8.86 6.21 4.29
N THR A 53 -10.03 6.49 4.86
CA THR A 53 -10.19 6.74 6.30
C THR A 53 -9.86 5.48 7.12
N GLU A 54 -10.43 4.32 6.76
CA GLU A 54 -10.12 3.04 7.42
C GLU A 54 -8.62 2.73 7.40
N PHE A 55 -7.99 2.92 6.24
CA PHE A 55 -6.55 2.72 6.07
C PHE A 55 -5.73 3.65 6.96
N LEU A 56 -6.03 4.95 7.00
CA LEU A 56 -5.27 5.91 7.80
C LEU A 56 -5.52 5.76 9.29
N GLN A 57 -6.72 5.35 9.71
CA GLN A 57 -6.99 5.00 11.11
C GLN A 57 -6.15 3.79 11.56
N ASP A 58 -6.00 2.76 10.71
CA ASP A 58 -5.09 1.64 11.01
C ASP A 58 -3.63 2.09 11.08
N VAL A 59 -3.19 3.00 10.20
CA VAL A 59 -1.85 3.59 10.27
C VAL A 59 -1.65 4.35 11.58
N ALA A 60 -2.58 5.23 11.94
CA ALA A 60 -2.51 6.03 13.17
C ALA A 60 -2.44 5.14 14.42
N GLY A 61 -3.24 4.07 14.47
CA GLY A 61 -3.25 3.11 15.58
C GLY A 61 -1.94 2.32 15.78
N ARG A 62 -1.04 2.34 14.80
CA ARG A 62 0.27 1.66 14.84
C ARG A 62 1.42 2.59 15.22
N LEU A 63 1.18 3.85 15.39
CA LEU A 63 2.20 4.87 15.63
C LEU A 63 2.14 5.37 17.07
N ALA A 64 3.31 5.62 17.66
CA ALA A 64 3.42 5.99 19.07
C ALA A 64 3.54 7.52 19.29
N GLY A 65 3.60 8.33 18.23
CA GLY A 65 3.80 9.78 18.39
C GLY A 65 3.60 10.52 17.08
N ARG A 66 3.83 11.83 17.13
CA ARG A 66 3.74 12.72 15.97
C ARG A 66 4.69 12.30 14.87
N ILE A 67 4.20 12.24 13.65
CA ILE A 67 4.96 11.87 12.47
C ILE A 67 4.85 12.91 11.37
N GLN A 68 5.74 12.83 10.37
CA GLN A 68 5.53 13.46 9.09
C GLN A 68 4.98 12.43 8.08
N LEU A 69 3.84 12.77 7.46
CA LEU A 69 3.20 11.97 6.43
C LEU A 69 3.29 12.66 5.07
N THR A 70 3.60 11.88 4.04
CA THR A 70 3.47 12.34 2.65
C THR A 70 2.54 11.41 1.88
N THR A 71 1.55 12.00 1.20
CA THR A 71 0.69 11.27 0.26
C THR A 71 0.87 11.79 -1.16
N ASP A 72 0.31 11.09 -2.14
CA ASP A 72 0.10 11.66 -3.48
C ASP A 72 -0.99 12.75 -3.45
N GLY A 73 -1.20 13.42 -4.58
CA GLY A 73 -2.16 14.52 -4.71
C GLY A 73 -3.64 14.12 -4.71
N HIS A 74 -3.99 12.91 -4.23
CA HIS A 74 -5.38 12.48 -4.22
C HIS A 74 -6.18 13.11 -3.07
N LYS A 75 -7.23 13.88 -3.40
CA LYS A 75 -7.98 14.71 -2.45
C LYS A 75 -8.68 13.93 -1.32
N MET A 76 -8.97 12.64 -1.49
CA MET A 76 -9.59 11.82 -0.44
C MET A 76 -8.73 11.73 0.83
N TYR A 77 -7.40 11.93 0.72
CA TYR A 77 -6.52 11.90 1.88
C TYR A 77 -6.66 13.14 2.78
N LEU A 78 -7.18 14.26 2.29
CA LEU A 78 -7.31 15.48 3.10
C LEU A 78 -8.20 15.24 4.32
N SER A 79 -9.42 14.78 4.11
CA SER A 79 -10.34 14.45 5.22
C SER A 79 -9.90 13.22 6.00
N ALA A 80 -9.39 12.19 5.32
CA ALA A 80 -8.99 10.96 5.98
C ALA A 80 -7.79 11.15 6.93
N VAL A 81 -6.85 12.04 6.62
CA VAL A 81 -5.74 12.41 7.52
C VAL A 81 -6.26 13.20 8.72
N GLU A 82 -7.15 14.16 8.49
CA GLU A 82 -7.76 14.92 9.57
C GLU A 82 -8.54 14.03 10.53
N ASP A 83 -9.34 13.09 10.01
CA ASP A 83 -10.12 12.13 10.79
C ASP A 83 -9.24 11.17 11.61
N ALA A 84 -8.09 10.76 11.07
CA ALA A 84 -7.23 9.76 11.70
C ALA A 84 -6.24 10.35 12.71
N PHE A 85 -5.71 11.55 12.46
CA PHE A 85 -4.62 12.15 13.22
C PHE A 85 -5.02 13.47 13.93
N GLY A 86 -6.14 14.08 13.55
CA GLY A 86 -6.47 15.43 14.00
C GLY A 86 -5.36 16.42 13.64
N GLY A 87 -4.95 17.26 14.61
CA GLY A 87 -3.84 18.20 14.42
C GLY A 87 -2.45 17.65 14.78
N ASP A 88 -2.32 16.38 15.19
CA ASP A 88 -1.06 15.82 15.68
C ASP A 88 -0.25 15.13 14.57
N ILE A 89 -0.05 15.83 13.47
CA ILE A 89 0.70 15.34 12.30
C ILE A 89 1.33 16.50 11.53
N ASP A 90 2.47 16.25 10.89
CA ASP A 90 3.03 17.11 9.86
C ASP A 90 2.73 16.47 8.49
N TYR A 91 1.81 17.08 7.75
CA TYR A 91 1.28 16.47 6.54
C TYR A 91 1.54 17.30 5.29
N SER A 92 2.09 16.66 4.28
CA SER A 92 2.30 17.24 2.95
C SER A 92 1.79 16.33 1.84
N MET A 93 1.27 16.92 0.79
CA MET A 93 0.91 16.23 -0.45
C MET A 93 1.97 16.48 -1.51
N LEU A 94 2.36 15.44 -2.23
CA LEU A 94 3.22 15.55 -3.41
C LEU A 94 2.38 15.38 -4.67
N VAL A 95 2.04 16.51 -5.30
CA VAL A 95 1.22 16.53 -6.52
C VAL A 95 2.10 16.42 -7.75
N LYS A 96 1.96 15.36 -8.52
CA LYS A 96 2.69 15.18 -9.78
C LYS A 96 2.00 15.92 -10.91
N ILE A 97 2.75 16.73 -11.65
CA ILE A 97 2.29 17.47 -12.80
C ILE A 97 2.65 16.66 -14.06
N TYR A 98 1.63 16.19 -14.76
CA TYR A 98 1.82 15.46 -16.01
C TYR A 98 1.59 16.38 -17.21
N GLY A 99 2.49 16.32 -18.20
CA GLY A 99 2.33 17.02 -19.44
C GLY A 99 1.70 16.13 -20.53
N ALA A 100 1.02 16.76 -21.49
CA ALA A 100 0.65 16.08 -22.72
C ALA A 100 1.93 15.71 -23.47
N GLY A 101 2.25 14.43 -23.58
CA GLY A 101 3.31 13.94 -24.47
C GLY A 101 2.85 14.07 -25.92
N ASP A 102 3.70 14.57 -26.79
CA ASP A 102 3.39 14.87 -28.18
C ASP A 102 3.28 13.64 -29.11
N THR A 103 3.54 12.42 -28.62
CA THR A 103 3.55 11.22 -29.47
C THR A 103 3.03 9.99 -28.72
N GLU A 104 2.15 9.23 -29.38
CA GLU A 104 1.66 7.90 -29.01
C GLU A 104 1.01 7.74 -27.63
N LYS A 105 -0.14 8.35 -27.43
CA LYS A 105 -0.97 8.26 -26.21
C LYS A 105 -1.42 6.83 -25.81
N ARG A 106 -1.18 5.82 -26.65
CA ARG A 106 -1.77 4.48 -26.43
C ARG A 106 -0.92 3.54 -25.58
N TYR A 107 0.41 3.71 -25.59
CA TYR A 107 1.35 2.79 -24.93
C TYR A 107 2.39 3.48 -24.06
N SER A 108 2.58 4.77 -24.17
CA SER A 108 3.53 5.53 -23.34
C SER A 108 2.83 6.13 -22.13
N PRO A 109 3.37 5.96 -20.92
CA PRO A 109 2.87 6.65 -19.74
C PRO A 109 3.06 8.17 -19.90
N ALA A 110 2.14 8.94 -19.30
CA ALA A 110 2.28 10.39 -19.26
C ALA A 110 3.61 10.79 -18.61
N VAL A 111 4.34 11.73 -19.23
CA VAL A 111 5.63 12.20 -18.71
C VAL A 111 5.39 13.14 -17.53
N CYS A 112 5.95 12.82 -16.37
CA CYS A 112 5.96 13.72 -15.22
C CYS A 112 6.89 14.91 -15.54
N LYS A 113 6.32 16.12 -15.63
CA LYS A 113 7.05 17.36 -15.91
C LYS A 113 7.56 18.07 -14.65
N GLY A 114 7.08 17.65 -13.48
CA GLY A 114 7.45 18.22 -12.19
C GLY A 114 6.57 17.70 -11.06
N CYS A 115 6.96 18.06 -9.85
CA CYS A 115 6.19 17.79 -8.64
C CYS A 115 5.96 19.12 -7.91
N LEU A 116 4.78 19.26 -7.31
CA LEU A 116 4.45 20.36 -6.42
C LEU A 116 4.28 19.80 -5.02
N GLU A 117 5.06 20.30 -4.10
CA GLU A 117 4.90 20.02 -2.66
C GLU A 117 3.86 20.98 -2.08
N VAL A 118 2.84 20.42 -1.46
CA VAL A 118 1.77 21.19 -0.85
C VAL A 118 1.71 20.83 0.63
N PRO A 119 2.27 21.67 1.53
CA PRO A 119 2.08 21.50 2.95
C PRO A 119 0.60 21.70 3.28
N VAL A 120 0.01 20.78 4.02
CA VAL A 120 -1.42 20.74 4.33
C VAL A 120 -1.66 21.00 5.81
N MET A 121 -0.88 20.38 6.69
CA MET A 121 -1.05 20.45 8.13
C MET A 121 0.31 20.39 8.86
N GLY A 122 0.42 21.12 9.97
CA GLY A 122 1.65 21.18 10.76
C GLY A 122 2.79 21.91 10.04
N ASP A 123 4.03 21.45 10.28
CA ASP A 123 5.26 22.03 9.71
C ASP A 123 6.12 20.91 9.06
N PRO A 124 5.67 20.35 7.92
CA PRO A 124 6.40 19.28 7.26
C PRO A 124 7.75 19.76 6.71
N ASP A 125 8.85 19.05 7.04
CA ASP A 125 10.18 19.32 6.47
C ASP A 125 10.19 18.95 4.97
N PRO A 126 10.41 19.90 4.07
CA PRO A 126 10.43 19.64 2.62
C PRO A 126 11.45 18.58 2.20
N LYS A 127 12.55 18.43 2.93
CA LYS A 127 13.59 17.42 2.63
C LYS A 127 13.08 15.98 2.74
N HIS A 128 12.02 15.78 3.51
CA HIS A 128 11.42 14.46 3.75
C HIS A 128 10.11 14.24 2.98
N VAL A 129 9.66 15.21 2.19
CA VAL A 129 8.47 15.07 1.33
C VAL A 129 8.80 14.21 0.11
N SER A 130 8.35 12.95 0.11
CA SER A 130 8.62 12.02 -0.98
C SER A 130 7.59 10.89 -1.06
N THR A 131 7.15 10.55 -2.27
CA THR A 131 6.37 9.33 -2.57
C THR A 131 7.21 8.21 -3.17
N SER A 132 8.52 8.42 -3.35
CA SER A 132 9.40 7.47 -4.04
C SER A 132 9.47 6.10 -3.36
N TYR A 133 9.40 6.04 -2.04
CA TYR A 133 9.46 4.80 -1.28
C TYR A 133 8.24 3.91 -1.54
N VAL A 134 7.03 4.48 -1.46
CA VAL A 134 5.80 3.75 -1.74
C VAL A 134 5.68 3.38 -3.21
N GLU A 135 6.16 4.23 -4.13
CA GLU A 135 6.21 3.91 -5.57
C GLU A 135 7.14 2.74 -5.85
N ARG A 136 8.33 2.74 -5.22
CA ARG A 136 9.26 1.61 -5.30
C ARG A 136 8.64 0.34 -4.72
N GLN A 137 7.89 0.45 -3.62
CA GLN A 137 7.20 -0.68 -3.02
C GLN A 137 6.09 -1.22 -3.93
N ASN A 138 5.33 -0.35 -4.59
CA ASN A 138 4.34 -0.73 -5.59
C ASN A 138 4.98 -1.49 -6.78
N LEU A 139 6.16 -1.07 -7.23
CA LEU A 139 6.93 -1.80 -8.23
C LEU A 139 7.37 -3.17 -7.71
N THR A 140 7.85 -3.24 -6.47
CA THR A 140 8.24 -4.50 -5.81
C THR A 140 7.08 -5.48 -5.74
N MET A 141 5.87 -5.01 -5.41
CA MET A 141 4.66 -5.84 -5.46
C MET A 141 4.41 -6.42 -6.86
N ARG A 142 4.45 -5.58 -7.90
CA ARG A 142 4.23 -6.03 -9.29
C ARG A 142 5.26 -7.06 -9.75
N MET A 143 6.49 -6.95 -9.28
CA MET A 143 7.56 -7.89 -9.62
C MET A 143 7.43 -9.23 -8.89
N ASN A 144 6.92 -9.25 -7.67
CA ASN A 144 6.92 -10.43 -6.81
C ASN A 144 5.55 -11.10 -6.69
N ILE A 145 4.44 -10.36 -6.86
CA ILE A 145 3.09 -10.92 -6.79
C ILE A 145 2.51 -11.01 -8.20
N ARG A 146 2.43 -12.22 -8.74
CA ARG A 146 1.92 -12.48 -10.10
C ARG A 146 0.53 -11.87 -10.35
N ARG A 147 -0.31 -11.74 -9.31
CA ARG A 147 -1.66 -11.17 -9.38
C ARG A 147 -1.68 -9.70 -9.80
N PHE A 148 -0.60 -8.96 -9.57
CA PHE A 148 -0.43 -7.56 -9.97
C PHE A 148 0.27 -7.39 -11.32
N THR A 149 0.70 -8.49 -11.96
CA THR A 149 1.33 -8.43 -13.28
C THR A 149 0.27 -8.14 -14.33
N ARG A 150 0.49 -7.08 -15.11
CA ARG A 150 -0.39 -6.72 -16.23
C ARG A 150 -0.25 -7.73 -17.38
N LEU A 151 -1.30 -7.83 -18.19
CA LEU A 151 -1.31 -8.67 -19.40
C LEU A 151 -1.13 -10.18 -19.13
N THR A 152 -1.54 -10.67 -17.97
CA THR A 152 -1.56 -12.10 -17.65
C THR A 152 -2.90 -12.53 -17.09
N ASN A 153 -3.19 -13.84 -17.17
CA ASN A 153 -4.40 -14.43 -16.58
C ASN A 153 -4.24 -14.79 -15.09
N ALA A 154 -3.21 -14.26 -14.43
CA ALA A 154 -2.89 -14.55 -13.03
C ALA A 154 -3.66 -13.70 -12.01
N PHE A 155 -4.70 -12.99 -12.43
CA PHE A 155 -5.53 -12.16 -11.55
C PHE A 155 -6.31 -12.97 -10.52
N SER A 156 -6.66 -12.34 -9.41
CA SER A 156 -7.45 -12.96 -8.34
C SER A 156 -8.88 -13.21 -8.78
N LYS A 157 -9.45 -14.35 -8.35
CA LYS A 157 -10.85 -14.71 -8.63
C LYS A 157 -11.79 -14.31 -7.50
N LYS A 158 -11.26 -14.15 -6.26
CA LYS A 158 -11.97 -13.75 -5.05
C LYS A 158 -11.20 -12.66 -4.34
N ILE A 159 -11.92 -11.70 -3.72
CA ILE A 159 -11.30 -10.57 -3.03
C ILE A 159 -10.53 -11.01 -1.79
N GLU A 160 -11.05 -11.99 -1.05
CA GLU A 160 -10.40 -12.55 0.13
C GLU A 160 -9.03 -13.14 -0.22
N ASN A 161 -8.95 -13.94 -1.30
CA ASN A 161 -7.69 -14.52 -1.77
C ASN A 161 -6.72 -13.45 -2.29
N HIS A 162 -7.23 -12.32 -2.75
CA HIS A 162 -6.41 -11.18 -3.12
C HIS A 162 -5.79 -10.55 -1.88
N GLY A 163 -6.61 -10.25 -0.87
CA GLY A 163 -6.17 -9.74 0.42
C GLY A 163 -5.15 -10.64 1.10
N HIS A 164 -5.43 -11.96 1.20
CA HIS A 164 -4.50 -12.94 1.78
C HIS A 164 -3.14 -12.96 1.05
N SER A 165 -3.16 -12.84 -0.28
CA SER A 165 -1.90 -12.78 -1.06
C SER A 165 -1.08 -11.53 -0.75
N VAL A 166 -1.74 -10.39 -0.54
CA VAL A 166 -1.09 -9.14 -0.14
C VAL A 166 -0.52 -9.25 1.27
N SER A 167 -1.29 -9.81 2.20
CA SER A 167 -0.86 -10.02 3.59
C SER A 167 0.38 -10.91 3.68
N LEU A 168 0.36 -12.06 3.01
CA LEU A 168 1.52 -12.97 2.96
C LEU A 168 2.75 -12.29 2.34
N PHE A 169 2.56 -11.50 1.30
CA PHE A 169 3.66 -10.76 0.68
C PHE A 169 4.29 -9.76 1.66
N TYR A 170 3.50 -8.97 2.39
CA TYR A 170 4.04 -7.98 3.31
C TYR A 170 4.62 -8.61 4.58
N MET A 171 4.07 -9.71 5.06
CA MET A 171 4.71 -10.50 6.12
C MET A 171 6.09 -11.00 5.68
N HIS A 172 6.19 -11.60 4.50
CA HIS A 172 7.47 -12.02 3.94
C HIS A 172 8.42 -10.84 3.71
N TYR A 173 7.94 -9.73 3.17
CA TYR A 173 8.73 -8.52 2.92
C TYR A 173 9.29 -7.94 4.21
N ASN A 174 8.46 -7.80 5.25
CA ASN A 174 8.85 -7.18 6.50
C ASN A 174 9.78 -8.08 7.35
N PHE A 175 9.53 -9.38 7.41
CA PHE A 175 10.17 -10.26 8.39
C PHE A 175 11.17 -11.27 7.82
N VAL A 176 11.02 -11.68 6.57
CA VAL A 176 11.82 -12.77 5.97
C VAL A 176 12.86 -12.23 4.98
N ARG A 177 12.47 -11.26 4.17
CA ARG A 177 13.33 -10.76 3.11
C ARG A 177 14.34 -9.75 3.65
N VAL A 178 15.64 -10.06 3.57
CA VAL A 178 16.71 -9.09 3.83
C VAL A 178 16.68 -7.99 2.77
N HIS A 179 16.56 -6.75 3.21
CA HIS A 179 16.54 -5.60 2.31
C HIS A 179 17.97 -5.24 1.88
N GLN A 180 18.19 -5.07 0.59
CA GLN A 180 19.55 -4.88 0.03
C GLN A 180 20.30 -3.70 0.63
N THR A 181 19.63 -2.58 0.85
CA THR A 181 20.23 -1.36 1.40
C THR A 181 20.42 -1.43 2.92
N LEU A 182 19.46 -2.01 3.64
CA LEU A 182 19.48 -2.11 5.10
C LEU A 182 20.43 -3.21 5.59
N ARG A 183 20.64 -4.25 4.78
CA ARG A 183 21.38 -5.49 5.13
C ARG A 183 20.69 -6.34 6.20
N VAL A 184 19.54 -5.93 6.67
CA VAL A 184 18.64 -6.64 7.59
C VAL A 184 17.22 -6.62 7.01
N THR A 185 16.25 -7.26 7.68
CA THR A 185 14.84 -7.13 7.30
C THR A 185 14.28 -5.79 7.79
N PRO A 186 13.23 -5.23 7.15
CA PRO A 186 12.56 -4.04 7.63
C PRO A 186 12.10 -4.13 9.09
N ALA A 187 11.61 -5.29 9.51
CA ALA A 187 11.19 -5.51 10.90
C ALA A 187 12.36 -5.52 11.89
N MET A 188 13.53 -5.99 11.47
CA MET A 188 14.76 -5.90 12.29
C MET A 188 15.22 -4.46 12.42
N GLU A 189 15.24 -3.71 11.34
CA GLU A 189 15.60 -2.29 11.34
C GLU A 189 14.67 -1.45 12.21
N ALA A 190 13.39 -1.79 12.22
CA ALA A 190 12.38 -1.17 13.07
C ALA A 190 12.39 -1.66 14.53
N GLY A 191 13.28 -2.59 14.89
CA GLY A 191 13.36 -3.13 16.25
C GLY A 191 12.25 -4.09 16.66
N LEU A 192 11.44 -4.57 15.72
CA LEU A 192 10.33 -5.50 16.00
C LEU A 192 10.79 -6.95 16.17
N THR A 193 11.96 -7.29 15.67
CA THR A 193 12.59 -8.61 15.82
C THR A 193 14.11 -8.49 15.75
N THR A 194 14.80 -9.42 16.41
CA THR A 194 16.27 -9.48 16.41
C THR A 194 16.85 -10.46 15.38
N ARG A 195 15.98 -11.17 14.66
CA ARG A 195 16.38 -12.20 13.69
C ARG A 195 15.57 -12.16 12.41
N VAL A 196 16.11 -12.71 11.36
CA VAL A 196 15.37 -13.02 10.14
C VAL A 196 14.41 -14.17 10.43
N TRP A 197 13.15 -13.99 10.06
CA TRP A 197 12.15 -15.05 10.20
C TRP A 197 12.23 -16.05 9.05
N SER A 198 11.87 -17.29 9.31
CA SER A 198 11.63 -18.33 8.33
C SER A 198 10.16 -18.31 7.86
N ILE A 199 9.87 -19.04 6.79
CA ILE A 199 8.46 -19.27 6.37
C ILE A 199 7.70 -20.03 7.45
N GLN A 200 8.36 -20.95 8.18
CA GLN A 200 7.78 -21.71 9.29
C GLN A 200 7.32 -20.78 10.42
N ASP A 201 8.06 -19.73 10.72
CA ASP A 201 7.63 -18.73 11.72
C ASP A 201 6.32 -18.07 11.32
N ILE A 202 6.14 -17.73 10.03
CA ILE A 202 4.87 -17.14 9.53
C ILE A 202 3.72 -18.16 9.63
N VAL A 203 3.98 -19.41 9.28
CA VAL A 203 2.96 -20.48 9.37
C VAL A 203 2.56 -20.73 10.82
N GLY A 204 3.53 -20.71 11.74
CA GLY A 204 3.29 -20.89 13.19
C GLY A 204 2.31 -19.88 13.78
N LEU A 205 2.30 -18.62 13.29
CA LEU A 205 1.32 -17.62 13.72
C LEU A 205 -0.14 -18.04 13.43
N ALA A 206 -0.39 -18.75 12.33
CA ALA A 206 -1.71 -19.23 11.99
C ALA A 206 -2.15 -20.39 12.92
N ASP A 207 -1.20 -21.27 13.28
CA ASP A 207 -1.46 -22.39 14.19
C ASP A 207 -1.75 -21.90 15.61
N GLU A 208 -0.98 -20.94 16.14
CA GLU A 208 -1.20 -20.32 17.45
C GLU A 208 -2.58 -19.67 17.55
N ARG A 209 -3.00 -18.94 16.52
CA ARG A 209 -4.31 -18.29 16.47
C ARG A 209 -5.45 -19.31 16.42
N SER A 210 -5.28 -20.40 15.68
CA SER A 210 -6.26 -21.48 15.61
C SER A 210 -6.43 -22.19 16.95
N ASN A 211 -5.33 -22.42 17.66
CA ASN A 211 -5.33 -23.01 19.00
C ASN A 211 -5.95 -22.08 20.05
N ALA A 212 -5.69 -20.77 19.97
CA ALA A 212 -6.29 -19.78 20.88
C ALA A 212 -7.80 -19.58 20.65
N GLN A 213 -8.33 -19.87 19.46
CA GLN A 213 -9.77 -19.83 19.18
C GLN A 213 -10.50 -21.12 19.55
N ALA A 214 -9.77 -22.22 19.76
CA ALA A 214 -10.32 -23.52 20.12
C ALA A 214 -10.31 -23.77 21.65
N ALA A 215 -9.67 -22.90 22.43
CA ALA A 215 -9.62 -22.93 23.90
C ALA A 215 -10.61 -21.94 24.52
#